data_9782e18baeb716775cd8f12bd31abb4b
#
_entry.id   9782e18baeb716775cd8f12bd31abb4b
#
_cell.length_a   1.000
_cell.length_b   1.000
_cell.length_c   1.000
_cell.angle_alpha   90.00
_cell.angle_beta   90.00
_cell.angle_gamma   90.00
#
_symmetry.space_group_name_H-M   'P 1'
#
loop_
_entity.id
_entity.type
_entity.pdbx_description
1 polymer ?
#
loop_
_entity_poly.entity_id
_entity_poly.type
_entity_poly.pdbx_seq_one_letter_code
_entity_poly.pdbx_strand_id
1 'polypeptide(L)'
;MDILIKGGHVINPATKMDEVADVRIENDEIAEIGKNLKAKKTDRVIQAKGYYVMPGFIDMHVHFRDPGFEQKEDIYTGMAAAAHGGYTTVLTMPNTKPVVDNADVVNYVHTKAASGHCIHVMQVGAVTKGQQGKELADIKGMVEAGIPAISEDGKSVMNAEVYREGMLKAAKYGIPVLAHCEDINMVNGGVMNADAKAKELAMPGITNSVEAVIIARDIVLSTEPAA
;
A
#
# COMPACT_ATOMS: atom_id res chain seq x y z
N MET A 1 -19.52 -20.68 -6.39
CA MET A 1 -19.26 -22.01 -5.76
C MET A 1 -19.03 -21.73 -4.29
N ASP A 2 -19.83 -22.33 -3.42
CA ASP A 2 -19.72 -22.10 -1.98
C ASP A 2 -18.51 -22.85 -1.40
N ILE A 3 -17.91 -22.28 -0.36
CA ILE A 3 -16.71 -22.86 0.29
C ILE A 3 -17.03 -23.05 1.77
N LEU A 4 -16.65 -24.21 2.30
CA LEU A 4 -16.65 -24.48 3.74
C LEU A 4 -15.24 -24.81 4.22
N ILE A 5 -14.64 -23.88 4.97
CA ILE A 5 -13.35 -24.09 5.65
C ILE A 5 -13.62 -24.73 7.02
N LYS A 6 -13.03 -25.89 7.28
CA LYS A 6 -13.32 -26.67 8.48
C LYS A 6 -12.14 -26.76 9.45
N GLY A 7 -12.44 -26.48 10.73
CA GLY A 7 -11.55 -26.75 11.86
C GLY A 7 -10.28 -25.89 11.88
N GLY A 8 -10.28 -24.76 11.21
CA GLY A 8 -9.17 -23.81 11.24
C GLY A 8 -9.13 -22.98 12.53
N HIS A 9 -7.95 -22.52 12.93
CA HIS A 9 -7.81 -21.55 13.99
C HIS A 9 -8.11 -20.16 13.43
N VAL A 10 -9.33 -19.67 13.66
CA VAL A 10 -9.82 -18.40 13.10
C VAL A 10 -9.35 -17.24 13.95
N ILE A 11 -8.62 -16.32 13.32
CA ILE A 11 -8.16 -15.08 13.94
C ILE A 11 -8.76 -13.90 13.18
N ASN A 12 -9.54 -13.06 13.86
CA ASN A 12 -10.09 -11.83 13.32
C ASN A 12 -9.94 -10.70 14.34
N PRO A 13 -8.93 -9.82 14.21
CA PRO A 13 -8.70 -8.72 15.14
C PRO A 13 -9.87 -7.75 15.27
N ALA A 14 -10.63 -7.53 14.19
CA ALA A 14 -11.76 -6.60 14.18
C ALA A 14 -12.88 -7.05 15.10
N THR A 15 -13.11 -8.37 15.23
CA THR A 15 -14.11 -8.96 16.12
C THR A 15 -13.51 -9.54 17.40
N LYS A 16 -12.18 -9.46 17.56
CA LYS A 16 -11.41 -10.11 18.65
C LYS A 16 -11.61 -11.63 18.69
N MET A 17 -11.90 -12.23 17.55
CA MET A 17 -12.04 -13.68 17.44
C MET A 17 -10.67 -14.34 17.40
N ASP A 18 -10.47 -15.37 18.23
CA ASP A 18 -9.25 -16.16 18.34
C ASP A 18 -9.61 -17.56 18.86
N GLU A 19 -10.20 -18.39 17.98
CA GLU A 19 -10.66 -19.73 18.35
C GLU A 19 -10.72 -20.69 17.15
N VAL A 20 -10.80 -21.99 17.43
CA VAL A 20 -11.04 -23.01 16.40
C VAL A 20 -12.50 -22.98 15.98
N ALA A 21 -12.75 -22.71 14.68
CA ALA A 21 -14.08 -22.64 14.10
C ALA A 21 -14.08 -23.08 12.62
N ASP A 22 -15.27 -23.26 12.08
CA ASP A 22 -15.52 -23.43 10.64
C ASP A 22 -15.97 -22.09 10.06
N VAL A 23 -15.61 -21.82 8.81
CA VAL A 23 -16.01 -20.60 8.07
C VAL A 23 -16.72 -21.01 6.78
N ARG A 24 -17.95 -20.53 6.59
CA ARG A 24 -18.73 -20.70 5.38
C ARG A 24 -18.68 -19.44 4.53
N ILE A 25 -18.38 -19.61 3.26
CA ILE A 25 -18.37 -18.55 2.25
C ILE A 25 -19.43 -18.89 1.22
N GLU A 26 -20.36 -17.97 0.99
CA GLU A 26 -21.44 -18.05 0.01
C GLU A 26 -21.50 -16.74 -0.78
N ASN A 27 -21.58 -16.81 -2.11
CA ASN A 27 -21.62 -15.61 -2.96
C ASN A 27 -20.48 -14.61 -2.68
N ASP A 28 -19.25 -15.13 -2.44
CA ASP A 28 -18.04 -14.37 -2.15
C ASP A 28 -18.07 -13.58 -0.82
N GLU A 29 -19.03 -13.89 0.06
CA GLU A 29 -19.15 -13.29 1.39
C GLU A 29 -19.03 -14.35 2.50
N ILE A 30 -18.54 -13.96 3.67
CA ILE A 30 -18.56 -14.80 4.86
C ILE A 30 -19.99 -14.87 5.37
N ALA A 31 -20.67 -15.99 5.09
CA ALA A 31 -22.06 -16.21 5.46
C ALA A 31 -22.23 -16.67 6.92
N GLU A 32 -21.29 -17.49 7.44
CA GLU A 32 -21.40 -18.04 8.76
C GLU A 32 -20.01 -18.41 9.32
N ILE A 33 -19.78 -18.14 10.61
CA ILE A 33 -18.65 -18.65 11.38
C ILE A 33 -19.20 -19.38 12.59
N GLY A 34 -18.81 -20.64 12.79
CA GLY A 34 -19.33 -21.44 13.88
C GLY A 34 -18.61 -22.77 14.04
N LYS A 35 -19.07 -23.59 15.01
CA LYS A 35 -18.50 -24.91 15.25
C LYS A 35 -19.35 -26.00 14.60
N ASN A 36 -18.70 -26.98 13.98
CA ASN A 36 -19.35 -28.17 13.41
C ASN A 36 -20.39 -27.85 12.31
N LEU A 37 -20.11 -26.85 11.45
CA LEU A 37 -20.96 -26.53 10.31
C LEU A 37 -21.08 -27.73 9.37
N LYS A 38 -22.29 -28.03 8.91
CA LYS A 38 -22.56 -29.16 8.00
C LYS A 38 -22.24 -28.74 6.57
N ALA A 39 -21.44 -29.52 5.88
CA ALA A 39 -21.19 -29.32 4.46
C ALA A 39 -22.45 -29.58 3.64
N LYS A 40 -22.76 -28.71 2.69
CA LYS A 40 -23.74 -28.94 1.63
C LYS A 40 -23.09 -29.79 0.53
N LYS A 41 -23.91 -30.46 -0.29
CA LYS A 41 -23.39 -31.29 -1.41
C LYS A 41 -22.62 -30.48 -2.45
N THR A 42 -22.90 -29.18 -2.54
CA THR A 42 -22.30 -28.24 -3.50
C THR A 42 -21.08 -27.52 -2.96
N ASP A 43 -20.75 -27.68 -1.67
CA ASP A 43 -19.61 -26.98 -1.03
C ASP A 43 -18.28 -27.57 -1.49
N ARG A 44 -17.32 -26.70 -1.81
CA ARG A 44 -15.90 -27.04 -1.78
C ARG A 44 -15.44 -27.03 -0.33
N VAL A 45 -15.15 -28.19 0.23
CA VAL A 45 -14.67 -28.30 1.62
C VAL A 45 -13.16 -28.21 1.68
N ILE A 46 -12.64 -27.28 2.49
CA ILE A 46 -11.21 -27.11 2.76
C ILE A 46 -10.97 -27.54 4.23
N GLN A 47 -10.13 -28.55 4.43
CA GLN A 47 -9.73 -29.00 5.76
C GLN A 47 -8.60 -28.10 6.26
N ALA A 48 -8.87 -27.31 7.31
CA ALA A 48 -7.95 -26.30 7.85
C ALA A 48 -7.44 -26.66 9.27
N LYS A 49 -7.62 -27.91 9.71
CA LYS A 49 -7.12 -28.34 11.02
C LYS A 49 -5.61 -28.15 11.14
N GLY A 50 -5.17 -27.36 12.12
CA GLY A 50 -3.76 -27.02 12.33
C GLY A 50 -3.26 -25.82 11.52
N TYR A 51 -4.13 -25.18 10.76
CA TYR A 51 -3.84 -23.94 10.01
C TYR A 51 -4.59 -22.75 10.61
N TYR A 52 -4.01 -21.57 10.43
CA TYR A 52 -4.68 -20.32 10.73
C TYR A 52 -5.59 -19.91 9.58
N VAL A 53 -6.76 -19.36 9.92
CA VAL A 53 -7.71 -18.75 8.99
C VAL A 53 -7.92 -17.33 9.43
N MET A 54 -7.56 -16.38 8.58
CA MET A 54 -7.57 -14.95 8.91
C MET A 54 -7.95 -14.12 7.68
N PRO A 55 -8.33 -12.85 7.86
CA PRO A 55 -8.46 -11.93 6.73
C PRO A 55 -7.17 -11.91 5.90
N GLY A 56 -7.30 -11.75 4.59
CA GLY A 56 -6.15 -11.61 3.71
C GLY A 56 -5.30 -10.40 4.10
N PHE A 57 -4.00 -10.49 3.91
CA PHE A 57 -3.07 -9.41 4.24
C PHE A 57 -3.27 -8.22 3.32
N ILE A 58 -2.98 -7.02 3.85
CA ILE A 58 -2.96 -5.76 3.11
C ILE A 58 -1.53 -5.24 3.15
N ASP A 59 -0.95 -4.97 1.97
CA ASP A 59 0.34 -4.27 1.86
C ASP A 59 0.09 -2.85 1.36
N MET A 60 0.41 -1.87 2.20
CA MET A 60 0.17 -0.47 1.88
C MET A 60 1.31 0.19 1.10
N HIS A 61 2.35 -0.56 0.72
CA HIS A 61 3.51 0.00 0.03
C HIS A 61 4.21 -1.02 -0.86
N VAL A 62 3.79 -1.08 -2.13
CA VAL A 62 4.42 -1.95 -3.13
C VAL A 62 4.77 -1.19 -4.40
N HIS A 63 5.70 -1.74 -5.18
CA HIS A 63 6.14 -1.17 -6.45
C HIS A 63 5.92 -2.17 -7.59
N PHE A 64 4.83 -2.00 -8.33
CA PHE A 64 4.58 -2.79 -9.54
C PHE A 64 5.23 -2.22 -10.79
N ARG A 65 5.84 -1.03 -10.69
CA ARG A 65 6.66 -0.42 -11.75
C ARG A 65 5.95 -0.14 -13.08
N ASP A 66 4.69 -0.41 -13.18
CA ASP A 66 3.84 -0.30 -14.35
C ASP A 66 2.83 0.86 -14.12
N PRO A 67 2.81 1.86 -15.00
CA PRO A 67 3.45 1.94 -16.32
C PRO A 67 4.94 2.33 -16.30
N GLY A 68 5.65 1.92 -17.35
CA GLY A 68 6.91 2.49 -17.82
C GLY A 68 8.20 1.85 -17.33
N PHE A 69 8.14 0.86 -16.44
CA PHE A 69 9.29 0.09 -15.98
C PHE A 69 8.95 -1.41 -15.89
N GLU A 70 8.10 -1.90 -16.78
CA GLU A 70 7.55 -3.26 -16.80
C GLU A 70 8.64 -4.34 -16.90
N GLN A 71 9.84 -3.98 -17.36
CA GLN A 71 11.00 -4.88 -17.35
C GLN A 71 11.52 -5.20 -15.94
N LYS A 72 11.09 -4.45 -14.92
CA LYS A 72 11.45 -4.71 -13.52
C LYS A 72 10.36 -5.49 -12.79
N GLU A 73 9.11 -5.10 -13.02
CA GLU A 73 7.89 -5.70 -12.49
C GLU A 73 6.70 -5.14 -13.27
N ASP A 74 5.65 -5.91 -13.44
CA ASP A 74 4.39 -5.45 -14.01
C ASP A 74 3.21 -5.73 -13.06
N ILE A 75 2.04 -5.18 -13.38
CA ILE A 75 0.84 -5.34 -12.54
C ILE A 75 0.47 -6.82 -12.38
N TYR A 76 0.57 -7.64 -13.42
CA TYR A 76 0.12 -9.05 -13.35
C TYR A 76 1.05 -9.93 -12.53
N THR A 77 2.36 -9.78 -12.73
CA THR A 77 3.37 -10.53 -11.99
C THR A 77 3.42 -10.10 -10.53
N GLY A 78 3.30 -8.78 -10.27
CA GLY A 78 3.19 -8.25 -8.92
C GLY A 78 1.92 -8.74 -8.18
N MET A 79 0.76 -8.74 -8.85
CA MET A 79 -0.48 -9.30 -8.31
C MET A 79 -0.34 -10.79 -7.98
N ALA A 80 0.28 -11.58 -8.88
CA ALA A 80 0.51 -13.00 -8.66
C ALA A 80 1.43 -13.25 -7.47
N ALA A 81 2.51 -12.47 -7.32
CA ALA A 81 3.43 -12.58 -6.19
C ALA A 81 2.73 -12.22 -4.86
N ALA A 82 1.94 -11.15 -4.84
CA ALA A 82 1.16 -10.74 -3.67
C ALA A 82 0.14 -11.82 -3.27
N ALA A 83 -0.63 -12.35 -4.23
CA ALA A 83 -1.59 -13.43 -4.00
C ALA A 83 -0.91 -14.68 -3.42
N HIS A 84 0.27 -15.06 -3.95
CA HIS A 84 1.05 -16.18 -3.44
C HIS A 84 1.53 -15.95 -2.00
N GLY A 85 1.79 -14.70 -1.61
CA GLY A 85 2.13 -14.28 -0.25
C GLY A 85 0.94 -14.18 0.71
N GLY A 86 -0.30 -14.38 0.24
CA GLY A 86 -1.51 -14.26 1.05
C GLY A 86 -2.05 -12.82 1.16
N TYR A 87 -1.55 -11.91 0.34
CA TYR A 87 -2.07 -10.55 0.25
C TYR A 87 -3.28 -10.51 -0.68
N THR A 88 -4.36 -9.90 -0.20
CA THR A 88 -5.61 -9.72 -0.96
C THR A 88 -5.81 -8.28 -1.42
N THR A 89 -5.04 -7.36 -0.86
CA THR A 89 -5.07 -5.93 -1.23
C THR A 89 -3.66 -5.36 -1.16
N VAL A 90 -3.29 -4.59 -2.16
CA VAL A 90 -2.00 -3.87 -2.19
C VAL A 90 -2.20 -2.42 -2.64
N LEU A 91 -1.38 -1.51 -2.09
CA LEU A 91 -1.31 -0.11 -2.52
C LEU A 91 -0.02 0.11 -3.31
N THR A 92 -0.16 0.45 -4.61
CA THR A 92 0.98 0.68 -5.50
C THR A 92 1.45 2.12 -5.45
N MET A 93 2.76 2.32 -5.30
CA MET A 93 3.38 3.64 -5.21
C MET A 93 3.40 4.38 -6.55
N PRO A 94 3.36 5.74 -6.52
CA PRO A 94 3.16 6.56 -7.73
C PRO A 94 4.39 6.77 -8.60
N ASN A 95 5.56 6.25 -8.21
CA ASN A 95 6.86 6.48 -8.87
C ASN A 95 7.06 5.64 -10.15
N THR A 96 6.13 5.77 -11.05
CA THR A 96 6.07 5.13 -12.37
C THR A 96 6.45 6.10 -13.50
N LYS A 97 6.33 5.70 -14.77
CA LYS A 97 6.57 6.55 -15.93
C LYS A 97 5.49 6.33 -16.98
N PRO A 98 4.54 7.27 -17.15
CA PRO A 98 4.43 8.53 -16.39
C PRO A 98 4.20 8.30 -14.88
N VAL A 99 4.55 9.33 -14.08
CA VAL A 99 4.20 9.38 -12.66
C VAL A 99 2.68 9.41 -12.51
N VAL A 100 2.16 8.80 -11.44
CA VAL A 100 0.72 8.83 -11.16
C VAL A 100 0.36 10.16 -10.50
N ASP A 101 0.22 11.20 -11.30
CA ASP A 101 -0.09 12.57 -10.85
C ASP A 101 -1.41 13.14 -11.38
N ASN A 102 -2.20 12.31 -12.05
CA ASN A 102 -3.50 12.63 -12.62
C ASN A 102 -4.41 11.39 -12.74
N ALA A 103 -5.70 11.63 -13.00
CA ALA A 103 -6.72 10.59 -13.09
C ALA A 103 -6.49 9.55 -14.21
N ASP A 104 -5.90 9.96 -15.34
CA ASP A 104 -5.73 9.06 -16.49
C ASP A 104 -4.78 7.91 -16.16
N VAL A 105 -3.68 8.21 -15.44
CA VAL A 105 -2.71 7.17 -15.02
C VAL A 105 -3.31 6.28 -13.93
N VAL A 106 -4.12 6.83 -13.02
CA VAL A 106 -4.88 6.03 -12.03
C VAL A 106 -5.80 5.04 -12.74
N ASN A 107 -6.59 5.53 -13.69
CA ASN A 107 -7.53 4.70 -14.45
C ASN A 107 -6.82 3.62 -15.27
N TYR A 108 -5.65 3.92 -15.83
CA TYR A 108 -4.83 2.91 -16.52
C TYR A 108 -4.49 1.76 -15.58
N VAL A 109 -3.96 2.05 -14.39
CA VAL A 109 -3.57 1.01 -13.42
C VAL A 109 -4.77 0.20 -12.96
N HIS A 110 -5.88 0.87 -12.59
CA HIS A 110 -7.09 0.19 -12.13
C HIS A 110 -7.70 -0.71 -13.22
N THR A 111 -7.76 -0.23 -14.47
CA THR A 111 -8.27 -1.02 -15.59
C THR A 111 -7.42 -2.24 -15.86
N LYS A 112 -6.10 -2.08 -15.83
CA LYS A 112 -5.15 -3.19 -16.05
C LYS A 112 -5.22 -4.21 -14.92
N ALA A 113 -5.25 -3.75 -13.66
CA ALA A 113 -5.37 -4.61 -12.50
C ALA A 113 -6.70 -5.39 -12.47
N ALA A 114 -7.80 -4.75 -12.85
CA ALA A 114 -9.12 -5.40 -12.91
C ALA A 114 -9.14 -6.62 -13.84
N SER A 115 -8.33 -6.65 -14.89
CA SER A 115 -8.24 -7.79 -15.80
C SER A 115 -7.45 -8.99 -15.23
N GLY A 116 -6.67 -8.79 -14.15
CA GLY A 116 -5.91 -9.84 -13.49
C GLY A 116 -6.72 -10.73 -12.53
N HIS A 117 -7.84 -10.23 -12.02
CA HIS A 117 -8.85 -10.95 -11.22
C HIS A 117 -8.35 -11.76 -10.00
N CYS A 118 -7.22 -11.42 -9.38
CA CYS A 118 -6.71 -12.20 -8.25
C CYS A 118 -6.65 -11.47 -6.91
N ILE A 119 -6.35 -10.17 -6.90
CA ILE A 119 -6.30 -9.33 -5.70
C ILE A 119 -6.80 -7.92 -6.02
N HIS A 120 -7.06 -7.12 -4.98
CA HIS A 120 -7.36 -5.71 -5.12
C HIS A 120 -6.05 -4.90 -5.23
N VAL A 121 -5.92 -4.12 -6.30
CA VAL A 121 -4.83 -3.16 -6.48
C VAL A 121 -5.40 -1.76 -6.37
N MET A 122 -4.91 -0.99 -5.40
CA MET A 122 -5.28 0.40 -5.18
C MET A 122 -4.08 1.29 -5.51
N GLN A 123 -4.27 2.23 -6.43
CA GLN A 123 -3.19 3.12 -6.85
C GLN A 123 -3.08 4.32 -5.92
N VAL A 124 -1.89 4.59 -5.39
CA VAL A 124 -1.56 5.81 -4.63
C VAL A 124 -1.18 6.92 -5.62
N GLY A 125 -1.70 8.14 -5.41
CA GLY A 125 -1.36 9.30 -6.23
C GLY A 125 -0.09 10.02 -5.76
N ALA A 126 0.61 10.73 -6.66
CA ALA A 126 1.72 11.60 -6.27
C ALA A 126 1.23 12.85 -5.54
N VAL A 127 2.04 13.38 -4.62
CA VAL A 127 1.78 14.68 -3.99
C VAL A 127 2.00 15.80 -4.98
N THR A 128 3.09 15.73 -5.76
CA THR A 128 3.48 16.78 -6.71
C THR A 128 3.53 16.27 -8.13
N LYS A 129 3.29 17.19 -9.06
CA LYS A 129 3.31 16.94 -10.50
C LYS A 129 4.67 16.43 -10.95
N GLY A 130 4.67 15.26 -11.60
CA GLY A 130 5.88 14.56 -12.02
C GLY A 130 6.84 14.22 -10.87
N GLN A 131 6.39 14.25 -9.61
CA GLN A 131 7.22 14.12 -8.41
C GLN A 131 8.42 15.08 -8.41
N GLN A 132 8.16 16.34 -8.73
CA GLN A 132 9.21 17.39 -8.79
C GLN A 132 9.31 18.23 -7.51
N GLY A 133 8.38 18.08 -6.55
CA GLY A 133 8.37 18.82 -5.29
C GLY A 133 8.04 20.32 -5.42
N LYS A 134 7.47 20.77 -6.56
CA LYS A 134 7.26 22.19 -6.87
C LYS A 134 5.80 22.61 -6.96
N GLU A 135 4.98 21.82 -7.58
CA GLU A 135 3.56 22.08 -7.85
C GLU A 135 2.75 20.85 -7.47
N LEU A 136 1.59 21.05 -6.84
CA LEU A 136 0.72 19.93 -6.49
C LEU A 136 0.20 19.20 -7.74
N ALA A 137 0.11 17.89 -7.64
CA ALA A 137 -0.58 17.04 -8.61
C ALA A 137 -2.09 17.31 -8.64
N ASP A 138 -2.81 16.74 -9.59
CA ASP A 138 -4.27 16.79 -9.61
C ASP A 138 -4.88 15.82 -8.57
N ILE A 139 -4.67 16.16 -7.28
CA ILE A 139 -5.14 15.34 -6.17
C ILE A 139 -6.65 15.13 -6.25
N LYS A 140 -7.43 16.18 -6.65
CA LYS A 140 -8.88 16.05 -6.77
C LYS A 140 -9.28 15.02 -7.82
N GLY A 141 -8.76 15.14 -9.04
CA GLY A 141 -9.07 14.19 -10.11
C GLY A 141 -8.64 12.77 -9.78
N MET A 142 -7.50 12.59 -9.11
CA MET A 142 -7.07 11.28 -8.67
C MET A 142 -7.98 10.69 -7.57
N VAL A 143 -8.48 11.50 -6.62
CA VAL A 143 -9.46 11.05 -5.62
C VAL A 143 -10.76 10.61 -6.28
N GLU A 144 -11.25 11.39 -7.25
CA GLU A 144 -12.44 11.02 -8.05
C GLU A 144 -12.22 9.73 -8.86
N ALA A 145 -10.97 9.44 -9.25
CA ALA A 145 -10.57 8.17 -9.87
C ALA A 145 -10.33 7.03 -8.86
N GLY A 146 -10.44 7.28 -7.56
CA GLY A 146 -10.45 6.24 -6.51
C GLY A 146 -9.11 5.95 -5.84
N ILE A 147 -8.18 6.92 -5.78
CA ILE A 147 -6.96 6.72 -4.98
C ILE A 147 -7.26 6.67 -3.48
N PRO A 148 -6.64 5.75 -2.71
CA PRO A 148 -6.82 5.66 -1.27
C PRO A 148 -5.90 6.61 -0.47
N ALA A 149 -4.83 7.11 -1.07
CA ALA A 149 -3.78 7.89 -0.42
C ALA A 149 -2.97 8.68 -1.44
N ILE A 150 -2.15 9.62 -0.95
CA ILE A 150 -1.08 10.24 -1.75
C ILE A 150 0.28 9.98 -1.14
N SER A 151 1.33 9.97 -1.97
CA SER A 151 2.72 9.77 -1.56
C SER A 151 3.68 10.45 -2.54
N GLU A 152 4.85 10.84 -2.06
CA GLU A 152 5.96 11.25 -2.92
C GLU A 152 7.05 10.18 -2.95
N ASP A 153 6.68 8.92 -2.78
CA ASP A 153 7.59 7.80 -2.59
C ASP A 153 8.75 7.75 -3.59
N GLY A 154 9.92 7.40 -3.06
CA GLY A 154 11.21 7.47 -3.74
C GLY A 154 11.83 8.86 -3.75
N LYS A 155 11.11 9.86 -3.23
CA LYS A 155 11.56 11.24 -3.03
C LYS A 155 10.83 11.84 -1.83
N SER A 156 11.31 13.01 -1.37
CA SER A 156 10.57 13.84 -0.42
C SER A 156 10.26 15.19 -1.03
N VAL A 157 9.09 15.74 -0.76
CA VAL A 157 8.80 17.13 -1.08
C VAL A 157 9.60 18.01 -0.13
N MET A 158 10.71 18.58 -0.60
CA MET A 158 11.62 19.37 0.24
C MET A 158 11.04 20.73 0.62
N ASN A 159 10.18 21.30 -0.23
CA ASN A 159 9.45 22.54 0.10
C ASN A 159 8.32 22.25 1.10
N ALA A 160 8.50 22.68 2.35
CA ALA A 160 7.53 22.43 3.42
C ALA A 160 6.15 23.02 3.14
N GLU A 161 6.06 24.20 2.48
CA GLU A 161 4.76 24.81 2.15
C GLU A 161 4.00 23.98 1.09
N VAL A 162 4.67 23.53 0.02
CA VAL A 162 4.04 22.65 -0.99
C VAL A 162 3.56 21.36 -0.34
N TYR A 163 4.35 20.78 0.58
CA TYR A 163 3.97 19.56 1.27
C TYR A 163 2.77 19.77 2.20
N ARG A 164 2.78 20.88 2.95
CA ARG A 164 1.67 21.31 3.81
C ARG A 164 0.37 21.46 3.00
N GLU A 165 0.41 22.15 1.86
CA GLU A 165 -0.75 22.25 0.97
C GLU A 165 -1.25 20.89 0.48
N GLY A 166 -0.33 19.97 0.18
CA GLY A 166 -0.66 18.58 -0.17
C GLY A 166 -1.38 17.86 0.97
N MET A 167 -0.87 17.98 2.21
CA MET A 167 -1.50 17.41 3.41
C MET A 167 -2.91 17.98 3.66
N LEU A 168 -3.08 19.29 3.52
CA LEU A 168 -4.39 19.95 3.67
C LEU A 168 -5.40 19.48 2.62
N LYS A 169 -4.95 19.31 1.36
CA LYS A 169 -5.81 18.74 0.32
C LYS A 169 -6.17 17.28 0.61
N ALA A 170 -5.20 16.45 1.04
CA ALA A 170 -5.47 15.07 1.44
C ALA A 170 -6.51 15.01 2.57
N ALA A 171 -6.32 15.82 3.61
CA ALA A 171 -7.27 15.93 4.73
C ALA A 171 -8.68 16.35 4.27
N LYS A 172 -8.78 17.33 3.36
CA LYS A 172 -10.06 17.77 2.78
C LYS A 172 -10.83 16.63 2.09
N TYR A 173 -10.12 15.70 1.46
CA TYR A 173 -10.71 14.55 0.79
C TYR A 173 -10.77 13.29 1.67
N GLY A 174 -10.34 13.37 2.92
CA GLY A 174 -10.37 12.26 3.86
C GLY A 174 -9.41 11.12 3.53
N ILE A 175 -8.32 11.40 2.82
CA ILE A 175 -7.29 10.40 2.48
C ILE A 175 -5.98 10.70 3.23
N PRO A 176 -5.21 9.68 3.63
CA PRO A 176 -3.91 9.86 4.27
C PRO A 176 -2.81 10.24 3.28
N VAL A 177 -1.71 10.76 3.85
CA VAL A 177 -0.42 10.90 3.16
C VAL A 177 0.51 9.81 3.64
N LEU A 178 1.07 9.02 2.73
CA LEU A 178 2.08 8.01 3.01
C LEU A 178 3.45 8.64 2.78
N ALA A 179 4.10 9.04 3.87
CA ALA A 179 5.34 9.79 3.80
C ALA A 179 6.54 8.91 3.43
N HIS A 180 7.39 9.37 2.51
CA HIS A 180 8.75 8.89 2.30
C HIS A 180 9.70 9.86 2.99
N CYS A 181 10.27 9.45 4.10
CA CYS A 181 11.01 10.35 4.99
C CYS A 181 12.50 10.30 4.67
N GLU A 182 12.92 11.10 3.71
CA GLU A 182 14.33 11.20 3.30
C GLU A 182 14.67 12.65 2.92
N ASP A 183 15.56 13.29 3.66
CA ASP A 183 16.12 14.57 3.24
C ASP A 183 17.15 14.33 2.12
N ILE A 184 16.73 14.55 0.89
CA ILE A 184 17.54 14.26 -0.32
C ILE A 184 18.85 15.06 -0.37
N ASN A 185 18.95 16.20 0.33
CA ASN A 185 20.18 17.00 0.38
C ASN A 185 21.19 16.41 1.37
N MET A 186 20.71 15.62 2.34
CA MET A 186 21.55 15.01 3.38
C MET A 186 22.01 13.59 3.03
N VAL A 187 21.46 12.94 2.00
CA VAL A 187 21.86 11.59 1.54
C VAL A 187 23.32 11.57 1.08
N ASN A 188 23.77 12.65 0.44
CA ASN A 188 25.17 12.89 0.06
C ASN A 188 25.86 11.69 -0.63
N GLY A 189 25.15 11.03 -1.55
CA GLY A 189 25.66 9.86 -2.27
C GLY A 189 25.78 8.59 -1.42
N GLY A 190 25.22 8.59 -0.22
CA GLY A 190 25.16 7.41 0.65
C GLY A 190 24.36 6.27 0.01
N VAL A 191 24.79 5.03 0.27
CA VAL A 191 24.20 3.82 -0.30
C VAL A 191 23.72 2.82 0.74
N MET A 192 24.04 3.05 2.01
CA MET A 192 23.66 2.22 3.16
C MET A 192 23.69 3.06 4.43
N ASN A 193 23.19 2.53 5.53
CA ASN A 193 23.23 3.23 6.81
C ASN A 193 24.69 3.52 7.24
N ALA A 194 24.94 4.71 7.82
CA ALA A 194 26.25 5.16 8.29
C ALA A 194 26.64 4.48 9.63
N ASP A 195 26.90 3.20 9.61
CA ASP A 195 27.25 2.38 10.76
C ASP A 195 28.65 1.74 10.65
N ALA A 196 28.94 0.81 11.56
CA ALA A 196 30.21 0.07 11.55
C ALA A 196 30.39 -0.73 10.25
N LYS A 197 29.30 -1.23 9.64
CA LYS A 197 29.36 -2.01 8.41
C LYS A 197 29.72 -1.16 7.20
N ALA A 198 29.18 0.05 7.11
CA ALA A 198 29.56 1.00 6.08
C ALA A 198 31.06 1.35 6.13
N LYS A 199 31.59 1.54 7.35
CA LYS A 199 33.05 1.79 7.56
C LYS A 199 33.87 0.59 7.15
N GLU A 200 33.47 -0.63 7.55
CA GLU A 200 34.18 -1.88 7.19
C GLU A 200 34.27 -2.06 5.67
N LEU A 201 33.17 -1.75 4.95
CA LEU A 201 33.04 -1.91 3.50
C LEU A 201 33.60 -0.70 2.72
N ALA A 202 34.06 0.35 3.41
CA ALA A 202 34.46 1.63 2.80
C ALA A 202 33.38 2.23 1.88
N MET A 203 32.11 2.07 2.26
CA MET A 203 30.97 2.57 1.51
C MET A 203 30.45 3.89 2.11
N PRO A 204 29.96 4.84 1.26
CA PRO A 204 29.36 6.06 1.77
C PRO A 204 28.09 5.75 2.54
N GLY A 205 27.98 6.27 3.77
CA GLY A 205 26.85 6.04 4.65
C GLY A 205 25.83 7.17 4.66
N ILE A 206 24.56 6.81 4.87
CA ILE A 206 23.43 7.72 5.11
C ILE A 206 23.22 7.80 6.62
N THR A 207 23.22 9.00 7.18
CA THR A 207 22.99 9.21 8.62
C THR A 207 21.52 9.08 8.98
N ASN A 208 21.20 8.64 10.20
CA ASN A 208 19.81 8.53 10.68
C ASN A 208 19.09 9.88 10.68
N SER A 209 19.82 10.99 10.72
CA SER A 209 19.24 12.34 10.64
C SER A 209 18.48 12.60 9.34
N VAL A 210 18.84 11.92 8.25
CA VAL A 210 18.18 12.04 6.94
C VAL A 210 16.70 11.74 7.04
N GLU A 211 16.33 10.69 7.76
CA GLU A 211 14.95 10.31 8.02
C GLU A 211 14.33 11.15 9.14
N ALA A 212 15.02 11.29 10.27
CA ALA A 212 14.49 11.94 11.45
C ALA A 212 14.06 13.40 11.23
N VAL A 213 14.79 14.15 10.41
CA VAL A 213 14.47 15.56 10.10
C VAL A 213 13.15 15.66 9.34
N ILE A 214 12.91 14.79 8.37
CA ILE A 214 11.67 14.78 7.60
C ILE A 214 10.50 14.32 8.47
N ILE A 215 10.67 13.28 9.27
CA ILE A 215 9.63 12.85 10.23
C ILE A 215 9.25 13.99 11.19
N ALA A 216 10.23 14.68 11.77
CA ALA A 216 9.97 15.78 12.68
C ALA A 216 9.21 16.93 11.99
N ARG A 217 9.62 17.31 10.78
CA ARG A 217 8.90 18.29 9.96
C ARG A 217 7.44 17.87 9.73
N ASP A 218 7.24 16.65 9.29
CA ASP A 218 5.92 16.15 8.90
C ASP A 218 4.98 16.05 10.11
N ILE A 219 5.50 15.68 11.29
CA ILE A 219 4.75 15.73 12.54
C ILE A 219 4.31 17.17 12.86
N VAL A 220 5.21 18.14 12.75
CA VAL A 220 4.87 19.56 13.00
C VAL A 220 3.78 20.02 12.04
N LEU A 221 3.92 19.76 10.74
CA LEU A 221 2.94 20.16 9.73
C LEU A 221 1.58 19.46 9.93
N SER A 222 1.57 18.20 10.38
CA SER A 222 0.33 17.45 10.61
C SER A 222 -0.51 17.94 11.79
N THR A 223 0.10 18.68 12.71
CA THR A 223 -0.59 19.24 13.89
C THR A 223 -1.18 20.63 13.64
N GLU A 224 -0.90 21.24 12.49
CA GLU A 224 -1.50 22.52 12.15
C GLU A 224 -2.99 22.36 11.84
N PRO A 225 -3.86 23.21 12.43
CA PRO A 225 -5.28 23.18 12.10
C PRO A 225 -5.47 23.52 10.61
N ALA A 226 -6.39 22.83 9.94
CA ALA A 226 -6.88 23.27 8.64
C ALA A 226 -7.54 24.64 8.83
N ALA A 227 -7.02 25.66 8.17
CA ALA A 227 -7.53 27.02 8.22
C ALA A 227 -8.87 27.14 7.50
#